data_1fb6ef769bc866f61dd9cd39a21443dd
#
_entry.id   1fb6ef769bc866f61dd9cd39a21443dd
#
_cell.length_a   1.000
_cell.length_b   1.000
_cell.length_c   1.000
_cell.angle_alpha   90.00
_cell.angle_beta   90.00
_cell.angle_gamma   90.00
#
_symmetry.space_group_name_H-M   'P 1'
#
loop_
_entity.id
_entity.type
_entity.pdbx_description
1 polymer ?
#
loop_
_entity_poly.entity_id
_entity_poly.type
_entity_poly.pdbx_seq_one_letter_code
_entity_poly.pdbx_strand_id
1 'polypeptide(L)'
;MSQDSRPNAKVLTVSDGVVAGTRQDTSGEALVALLAEHGFEVTERATCADGIEPVSAKLAEMAEGFTGLIVTTGGTGFTSRDLTPEATSAVIDREAPGFAEAMRAVNPLGMLSRGVAGVRGNALILNTPGSPKGSVEMLAAVIRYIPHALSLLGDPHAEHPGSTAG
;
A
#
# COMPACT_ATOMS: atom_id res chain seq x y z
N MET A 1 -15.23 -17.18 11.87
CA MET A 1 -15.12 -15.82 11.29
C MET A 1 -16.28 -15.61 10.35
N SER A 2 -17.08 -14.60 10.60
CA SER A 2 -18.21 -14.24 9.71
C SER A 2 -17.65 -13.82 8.35
N GLN A 3 -18.18 -14.39 7.27
CA GLN A 3 -17.81 -14.10 5.87
C GLN A 3 -18.20 -12.69 5.39
N ASP A 4 -18.60 -11.79 6.30
CA ASP A 4 -19.17 -10.47 6.00
C ASP A 4 -18.32 -9.28 6.48
N SER A 5 -17.11 -9.48 7.03
CA SER A 5 -16.29 -8.33 7.41
C SER A 5 -15.49 -7.83 6.21
N ARG A 6 -15.73 -6.58 5.84
CA ARG A 6 -14.93 -5.89 4.82
C ARG A 6 -13.46 -5.86 5.24
N PRO A 7 -12.52 -6.10 4.33
CA PRO A 7 -11.11 -5.97 4.66
C PRO A 7 -10.78 -4.51 5.00
N ASN A 8 -9.99 -4.31 6.05
CA ASN A 8 -9.57 -3.00 6.49
C ASN A 8 -8.43 -2.46 5.61
N ALA A 9 -8.43 -1.16 5.41
CA ALA A 9 -7.35 -0.46 4.72
C ALA A 9 -7.00 0.85 5.40
N LYS A 10 -5.74 1.26 5.24
CA LYS A 10 -5.22 2.57 5.64
C LYS A 10 -4.49 3.21 4.46
N VAL A 11 -4.53 4.52 4.34
CA VAL A 11 -3.85 5.28 3.27
C VAL A 11 -2.88 6.27 3.90
N LEU A 12 -1.63 6.23 3.44
CA LEU A 12 -0.57 7.16 3.83
C LEU A 12 -0.13 7.99 2.63
N THR A 13 -0.33 9.29 2.69
CA THR A 13 0.21 10.23 1.70
C THR A 13 1.56 10.76 2.17
N VAL A 14 2.59 10.51 1.34
CA VAL A 14 3.96 10.97 1.58
C VAL A 14 4.19 12.19 0.70
N SER A 15 4.22 13.37 1.28
CA SER A 15 4.40 14.62 0.53
C SER A 15 4.75 15.78 1.45
N ASP A 16 5.91 16.39 1.24
CA ASP A 16 6.29 17.63 1.91
C ASP A 16 5.26 18.75 1.62
N GLY A 17 4.76 18.82 0.38
CA GLY A 17 3.79 19.84 -0.03
C GLY A 17 2.43 19.69 0.65
N VAL A 18 1.95 18.46 0.85
CA VAL A 18 0.69 18.21 1.56
C VAL A 18 0.85 18.56 3.04
N VAL A 19 1.92 18.16 3.67
CA VAL A 19 2.20 18.47 5.08
C VAL A 19 2.32 19.99 5.30
N ALA A 20 2.98 20.70 4.38
CA ALA A 20 3.11 22.16 4.44
C ALA A 20 1.83 22.92 4.07
N GLY A 21 0.79 22.24 3.58
CA GLY A 21 -0.45 22.87 3.16
C GLY A 21 -0.38 23.60 1.81
N THR A 22 0.71 23.42 1.04
CA THR A 22 0.91 24.02 -0.28
C THR A 22 0.38 23.18 -1.44
N ARG A 23 -0.02 21.93 -1.17
CA ARG A 23 -0.60 21.00 -2.14
C ARG A 23 -1.77 20.26 -1.50
N GLN A 24 -2.82 20.04 -2.29
CA GLN A 24 -3.95 19.19 -1.87
C GLN A 24 -3.59 17.71 -2.01
N ASP A 25 -4.10 16.88 -1.10
CA ASP A 25 -3.91 15.44 -1.11
C ASP A 25 -4.92 14.76 -2.03
N THR A 26 -4.80 15.00 -3.35
CA THR A 26 -5.70 14.44 -4.36
C THR A 26 -5.47 12.95 -4.60
N SER A 27 -4.23 12.47 -4.52
CA SER A 27 -3.93 11.05 -4.68
C SER A 27 -4.43 10.21 -3.51
N GLY A 28 -4.27 10.67 -2.27
CA GLY A 28 -4.82 9.99 -1.10
C GLY A 28 -6.34 9.91 -1.15
N GLU A 29 -7.01 10.98 -1.56
CA GLU A 29 -8.46 11.01 -1.75
C GLU A 29 -8.92 10.01 -2.81
N ALA A 30 -8.23 9.95 -3.95
CA ALA A 30 -8.53 9.00 -5.03
C ALA A 30 -8.35 7.54 -4.61
N LEU A 31 -7.32 7.24 -3.82
CA LEU A 31 -7.11 5.89 -3.29
C LEU A 31 -8.21 5.49 -2.30
N VAL A 32 -8.63 6.39 -1.42
CA VAL A 32 -9.74 6.15 -0.49
C VAL A 32 -11.02 5.80 -1.26
N ALA A 33 -11.34 6.55 -2.32
CA ALA A 33 -12.50 6.30 -3.16
C ALA A 33 -12.41 4.91 -3.85
N LEU A 34 -11.26 4.57 -4.44
CA LEU A 34 -11.04 3.27 -5.09
C LEU A 34 -11.19 2.10 -4.11
N LEU A 35 -10.61 2.23 -2.92
CA LEU A 35 -10.71 1.20 -1.89
C LEU A 35 -12.16 0.97 -1.45
N ALA A 36 -12.91 2.06 -1.23
CA ALA A 36 -14.33 1.98 -0.88
C ALA A 36 -15.17 1.30 -1.96
N GLU A 37 -14.93 1.62 -3.24
CA GLU A 37 -15.60 0.99 -4.39
C GLU A 37 -15.36 -0.52 -4.45
N HIS A 38 -14.20 -0.98 -3.97
CA HIS A 38 -13.82 -2.39 -3.96
C HIS A 38 -14.10 -3.09 -2.62
N GLY A 39 -14.92 -2.48 -1.77
CA GLY A 39 -15.42 -3.10 -0.54
C GLY A 39 -14.47 -3.07 0.64
N PHE A 40 -13.41 -2.27 0.59
CA PHE A 40 -12.54 -2.05 1.75
C PHE A 40 -13.15 -1.02 2.70
N GLU A 41 -12.91 -1.21 3.98
CA GLU A 41 -13.17 -0.20 5.01
C GLU A 41 -11.89 0.59 5.27
N VAL A 42 -11.86 1.87 4.89
CA VAL A 42 -10.71 2.74 5.15
C VAL A 42 -10.83 3.28 6.57
N THR A 43 -10.01 2.75 7.47
CA THR A 43 -10.05 3.07 8.90
C THR A 43 -9.12 4.21 9.30
N GLU A 44 -8.14 4.56 8.45
CA GLU A 44 -7.20 5.64 8.72
C GLU A 44 -6.72 6.26 7.39
N ARG A 45 -6.64 7.58 7.38
CA ARG A 45 -5.96 8.34 6.33
C ARG A 45 -4.99 9.30 7.02
N ALA A 46 -3.72 9.21 6.66
CA ALA A 46 -2.64 9.98 7.29
C ALA A 46 -1.73 10.61 6.23
N THR A 47 -0.96 11.60 6.65
CA THR A 47 0.06 12.25 5.85
C THR A 47 1.37 12.33 6.62
N CYS A 48 2.49 12.25 5.92
CA CYS A 48 3.81 12.52 6.48
C CYS A 48 4.72 13.17 5.45
N ALA A 49 5.80 13.77 5.92
CA ALA A 49 6.84 14.35 5.08
C ALA A 49 7.62 13.26 4.32
N ASP A 50 8.26 13.64 3.22
CA ASP A 50 9.23 12.81 2.52
C ASP A 50 10.45 12.52 3.40
N GLY A 51 11.13 11.40 3.13
CA GLY A 51 12.33 10.97 3.84
C GLY A 51 12.16 9.60 4.51
N ILE A 52 13.27 8.96 4.85
CA ILE A 52 13.25 7.62 5.43
C ILE A 52 12.59 7.62 6.81
N GLU A 53 13.02 8.49 7.70
CA GLU A 53 12.58 8.48 9.09
C GLU A 53 11.08 8.78 9.26
N PRO A 54 10.52 9.88 8.69
CA PRO A 54 9.10 10.17 8.87
C PRO A 54 8.20 9.09 8.26
N VAL A 55 8.57 8.52 7.12
CA VAL A 55 7.79 7.47 6.45
C VAL A 55 7.88 6.16 7.22
N SER A 56 9.08 5.72 7.61
CA SER A 56 9.27 4.47 8.35
C SER A 56 8.59 4.50 9.71
N ALA A 57 8.71 5.61 10.45
CA ALA A 57 8.04 5.78 11.73
C ALA A 57 6.51 5.72 11.59
N LYS A 58 5.97 6.39 10.58
CA LYS A 58 4.52 6.40 10.34
C LYS A 58 3.99 5.05 9.89
N LEU A 59 4.71 4.35 9.02
CA LEU A 59 4.34 2.99 8.60
C LEU A 59 4.37 2.00 9.77
N ALA A 60 5.37 2.07 10.62
CA ALA A 60 5.46 1.23 11.82
C ALA A 60 4.28 1.48 12.78
N GLU A 61 3.93 2.74 13.01
CA GLU A 61 2.77 3.15 13.81
C GLU A 61 1.46 2.61 13.22
N MET A 62 1.25 2.80 11.91
CA MET A 62 0.02 2.36 11.23
C MET A 62 -0.13 0.83 11.20
N ALA A 63 0.97 0.11 11.17
CA ALA A 63 0.98 -1.36 11.12
C ALA A 63 0.85 -2.00 12.51
N GLU A 64 1.07 -1.25 13.60
CA GLU A 64 1.01 -1.79 14.96
C GLU A 64 -0.37 -2.33 15.29
N GLY A 65 -0.45 -3.64 15.59
CA GLY A 65 -1.72 -4.32 15.89
C GLY A 65 -2.76 -4.29 14.76
N PHE A 66 -2.37 -3.93 13.54
CA PHE A 66 -3.28 -3.79 12.40
C PHE A 66 -3.26 -5.03 11.50
N THR A 67 -4.45 -5.51 11.15
CA THR A 67 -4.64 -6.55 10.13
C THR A 67 -5.35 -5.92 8.94
N GLY A 68 -4.69 -5.84 7.80
CA GLY A 68 -5.26 -5.21 6.61
C GLY A 68 -4.23 -4.68 5.63
N LEU A 69 -4.69 -3.82 4.73
CA LEU A 69 -3.89 -3.18 3.69
C LEU A 69 -3.43 -1.79 4.13
N ILE A 70 -2.16 -1.47 3.93
CA ILE A 70 -1.64 -0.10 4.00
C ILE A 70 -1.13 0.29 2.62
N VAL A 71 -1.73 1.31 2.02
CA VAL A 71 -1.28 1.86 0.73
C VAL A 71 -0.61 3.20 0.97
N THR A 72 0.60 3.36 0.45
CA THR A 72 1.26 4.67 0.42
C THR A 72 1.12 5.29 -0.96
N THR A 73 1.06 6.61 -1.04
CA THR A 73 1.15 7.37 -2.28
C THR A 73 2.18 8.48 -2.14
N GLY A 74 3.07 8.58 -3.12
CA GLY A 74 4.16 9.55 -3.15
C GLY A 74 5.52 9.01 -2.72
N GLY A 75 6.55 9.73 -3.08
CA GLY A 75 7.94 9.44 -2.71
C GLY A 75 8.55 8.21 -3.37
N THR A 76 8.05 7.76 -4.53
CA THR A 76 8.55 6.54 -5.21
C THR A 76 9.39 6.81 -6.45
N GLY A 77 9.65 8.07 -6.79
CA GLY A 77 10.39 8.45 -7.98
C GLY A 77 11.91 8.48 -7.79
N PHE A 78 12.56 9.41 -8.51
CA PHE A 78 14.02 9.48 -8.61
C PHE A 78 14.63 10.77 -8.02
N THR A 79 13.84 11.63 -7.39
CA THR A 79 14.40 12.79 -6.69
C THR A 79 15.06 12.34 -5.39
N SER A 80 15.96 13.17 -4.86
CA SER A 80 16.65 12.88 -3.59
C SER A 80 15.72 12.82 -2.37
N ARG A 81 14.50 13.35 -2.50
CA ARG A 81 13.48 13.30 -1.46
C ARG A 81 12.57 12.08 -1.57
N ASP A 82 12.57 11.37 -2.71
CA ASP A 82 11.75 10.18 -2.96
C ASP A 82 12.38 8.96 -2.29
N LEU A 83 12.10 8.76 -1.01
CA LEU A 83 12.69 7.71 -0.18
C LEU A 83 11.65 6.77 0.45
N THR A 84 10.42 6.76 -0.07
CA THR A 84 9.37 5.87 0.39
C THR A 84 9.74 4.38 0.23
N PRO A 85 10.38 3.94 -0.88
CA PRO A 85 10.80 2.54 -1.00
C PRO A 85 11.81 2.12 0.08
N GLU A 86 12.80 2.95 0.35
CA GLU A 86 13.82 2.71 1.37
C GLU A 86 13.22 2.67 2.77
N ALA A 87 12.31 3.60 3.07
CA ALA A 87 11.60 3.64 4.34
C ALA A 87 10.71 2.41 4.54
N THR A 88 10.00 1.98 3.49
CA THR A 88 9.16 0.78 3.52
C THR A 88 10.00 -0.48 3.72
N SER A 89 11.12 -0.60 2.99
CA SER A 89 12.05 -1.73 3.15
C SER A 89 12.63 -1.84 4.56
N ALA A 90 12.78 -0.71 5.25
CA ALA A 90 13.28 -0.69 6.62
C ALA A 90 12.28 -1.24 7.65
N VAL A 91 11.00 -1.28 7.35
CA VAL A 91 9.95 -1.68 8.32
C VAL A 91 9.26 -3.00 7.99
N ILE A 92 9.33 -3.49 6.77
CA ILE A 92 8.72 -4.78 6.40
C ILE A 92 9.51 -5.96 6.95
N ASP A 93 8.81 -7.01 7.32
CA ASP A 93 9.40 -8.28 7.79
C ASP A 93 9.76 -9.19 6.61
N ARG A 94 8.95 -9.14 5.55
CA ARG A 94 9.09 -9.96 4.35
C ARG A 94 8.70 -9.14 3.11
N GLU A 95 9.40 -9.35 2.02
CA GLU A 95 9.06 -8.77 0.74
C GLU A 95 7.90 -9.51 0.06
N ALA A 96 7.08 -8.77 -0.69
CA ALA A 96 6.02 -9.31 -1.54
C ALA A 96 6.17 -8.77 -2.98
N PRO A 97 7.28 -9.11 -3.67
CA PRO A 97 7.68 -8.43 -4.92
C PRO A 97 6.65 -8.60 -6.05
N GLY A 98 5.87 -9.68 -6.04
CA GLY A 98 4.86 -9.92 -7.07
C GLY A 98 3.81 -8.82 -7.18
N PHE A 99 3.41 -8.21 -6.07
CA PHE A 99 2.50 -7.06 -6.11
C PHE A 99 3.14 -5.85 -6.79
N ALA A 100 4.37 -5.51 -6.43
CA ALA A 100 5.09 -4.39 -7.03
C ALA A 100 5.34 -4.60 -8.54
N GLU A 101 5.69 -5.82 -8.95
CA GLU A 101 5.86 -6.20 -10.36
C GLU A 101 4.56 -6.04 -11.15
N ALA A 102 3.44 -6.58 -10.65
CA ALA A 102 2.14 -6.47 -11.30
C ALA A 102 1.68 -5.00 -11.41
N MET A 103 1.89 -4.21 -10.37
CA MET A 103 1.55 -2.79 -10.35
C MET A 103 2.36 -2.00 -11.38
N ARG A 104 3.66 -2.24 -11.50
CA ARG A 104 4.50 -1.57 -12.50
C ARG A 104 4.18 -1.97 -13.94
N ALA A 105 3.65 -3.15 -14.16
CA ALA A 105 3.37 -3.68 -15.49
C ALA A 105 2.15 -3.05 -16.19
N VAL A 106 1.29 -2.32 -15.48
CA VAL A 106 0.04 -1.77 -16.05
C VAL A 106 0.25 -0.61 -17.02
N ASN A 107 1.39 0.07 -16.92
CA ASN A 107 1.69 1.26 -17.70
C ASN A 107 3.21 1.32 -17.96
N PRO A 108 3.65 1.68 -19.18
CA PRO A 108 5.10 1.84 -19.47
C PRO A 108 5.82 2.80 -18.53
N LEU A 109 5.14 3.84 -18.02
CA LEU A 109 5.71 4.75 -17.02
C LEU A 109 5.88 4.10 -15.64
N GLY A 110 5.33 2.91 -15.44
CA GLY A 110 5.50 2.14 -14.21
C GLY A 110 6.97 1.85 -13.88
N MET A 111 7.84 1.75 -14.89
CA MET A 111 9.28 1.58 -14.68
C MET A 111 9.94 2.74 -13.92
N LEU A 112 9.30 3.90 -13.88
CA LEU A 112 9.76 5.07 -13.13
C LEU A 112 9.34 5.02 -11.65
N SER A 113 8.57 4.04 -11.23
CA SER A 113 8.26 3.81 -9.83
C SER A 113 9.25 2.81 -9.23
N ARG A 114 9.93 3.21 -8.17
CA ARG A 114 10.80 2.34 -7.36
C ARG A 114 10.05 1.71 -6.18
N GLY A 115 8.71 1.83 -6.17
CA GLY A 115 7.86 1.34 -5.10
C GLY A 115 8.08 -0.15 -4.80
N VAL A 116 7.95 -0.50 -3.53
CA VAL A 116 8.06 -1.87 -3.03
C VAL A 116 6.74 -2.33 -2.42
N ALA A 117 6.63 -3.62 -2.21
CA ALA A 117 5.53 -4.25 -1.51
C ALA A 117 6.07 -5.24 -0.49
N GLY A 118 5.43 -5.34 0.65
CA GLY A 118 5.87 -6.25 1.70
C GLY A 118 4.86 -6.43 2.82
N VAL A 119 5.23 -7.24 3.77
CA VAL A 119 4.41 -7.61 4.94
C VAL A 119 5.10 -7.15 6.21
N ARG A 120 4.34 -6.53 7.11
CA ARG A 120 4.73 -6.28 8.49
C ARG A 120 3.64 -6.82 9.43
N GLY A 121 3.97 -7.86 10.21
CA GLY A 121 2.94 -8.54 11.00
C GLY A 121 1.81 -9.05 10.11
N ASN A 122 0.59 -8.61 10.35
CA ASN A 122 -0.59 -8.94 9.54
C ASN A 122 -1.00 -7.81 8.57
N ALA A 123 -0.15 -6.82 8.38
CA ALA A 123 -0.37 -5.75 7.41
C ALA A 123 0.35 -6.02 6.09
N LEU A 124 -0.35 -5.91 4.98
CA LEU A 124 0.23 -5.83 3.64
C LEU A 124 0.47 -4.36 3.31
N ILE A 125 1.71 -4.00 2.97
CA ILE A 125 2.09 -2.62 2.63
C ILE A 125 2.44 -2.54 1.15
N LEU A 126 1.78 -1.63 0.42
CA LEU A 126 2.00 -1.38 -1.00
C LEU A 126 2.34 0.09 -1.23
N ASN A 127 3.43 0.36 -1.96
CA ASN A 127 3.76 1.72 -2.39
C ASN A 127 3.13 2.02 -3.76
N THR A 128 2.52 3.20 -3.90
CA THR A 128 2.04 3.74 -5.19
C THR A 128 2.67 5.10 -5.47
N PRO A 129 2.74 5.54 -6.75
CA PRO A 129 3.30 6.84 -7.09
C PRO A 129 2.44 8.00 -6.57
N GLY A 130 2.99 9.20 -6.61
CA GLY A 130 2.33 10.40 -6.09
C GLY A 130 1.22 10.98 -6.97
N SER A 131 1.13 10.60 -8.25
CA SER A 131 0.06 11.09 -9.11
C SER A 131 -1.27 10.35 -8.82
N PRO A 132 -2.41 11.05 -8.80
CA PRO A 132 -3.71 10.41 -8.59
C PRO A 132 -3.99 9.31 -9.62
N LYS A 133 -3.73 9.58 -10.89
CA LYS A 133 -3.93 8.60 -11.96
C LYS A 133 -3.02 7.39 -11.80
N GLY A 134 -1.74 7.58 -11.58
CA GLY A 134 -0.76 6.49 -11.43
C GLY A 134 -1.04 5.62 -10.21
N SER A 135 -1.37 6.23 -9.07
CA SER A 135 -1.68 5.50 -7.85
C SER A 135 -2.93 4.63 -8.01
N VAL A 136 -3.99 5.17 -8.61
CA VAL A 136 -5.23 4.44 -8.88
C VAL A 136 -5.02 3.30 -9.87
N GLU A 137 -4.35 3.55 -11.00
CA GLU A 137 -4.06 2.50 -12.00
C GLU A 137 -3.27 1.34 -11.41
N MET A 138 -2.24 1.64 -10.63
CA MET A 138 -1.41 0.61 -10.02
C MET A 138 -2.17 -0.22 -8.99
N LEU A 139 -2.89 0.44 -8.07
CA LEU A 139 -3.65 -0.29 -7.07
C LEU A 139 -4.79 -1.11 -7.70
N ALA A 140 -5.49 -0.55 -8.69
CA ALA A 140 -6.57 -1.24 -9.40
C ALA A 140 -6.12 -2.55 -10.06
N ALA A 141 -4.86 -2.63 -10.49
CA ALA A 141 -4.31 -3.84 -11.09
C ALA A 141 -4.28 -5.05 -10.15
N VAL A 142 -4.16 -4.80 -8.85
CA VAL A 142 -3.94 -5.86 -7.84
C VAL A 142 -5.05 -5.94 -6.79
N ILE A 143 -5.90 -4.93 -6.70
CA ILE A 143 -6.85 -4.76 -5.59
C ILE A 143 -7.74 -5.99 -5.35
N ARG A 144 -8.17 -6.68 -6.41
CA ARG A 144 -9.04 -7.86 -6.32
C ARG A 144 -8.35 -9.08 -5.68
N TYR A 145 -7.01 -9.12 -5.68
CA TYR A 145 -6.24 -10.22 -5.10
C TYR A 145 -5.84 -9.97 -3.65
N ILE A 146 -5.94 -8.73 -3.19
CA ILE A 146 -5.53 -8.33 -1.84
C ILE A 146 -6.34 -9.03 -0.75
N PRO A 147 -7.69 -9.16 -0.83
CA PRO A 147 -8.44 -9.87 0.21
C PRO A 147 -7.96 -11.29 0.45
N HIS A 148 -7.56 -12.01 -0.61
CA HIS A 148 -6.99 -13.34 -0.48
C HIS A 148 -5.64 -13.32 0.23
N ALA A 149 -4.75 -12.40 -0.14
CA ALA A 149 -3.46 -12.24 0.56
C ALA A 149 -3.64 -11.94 2.05
N LEU A 150 -4.60 -11.07 2.38
CA LEU A 150 -4.91 -10.74 3.78
C LEU A 150 -5.48 -11.94 4.55
N SER A 151 -6.29 -12.78 3.91
CA SER A 151 -6.79 -14.01 4.55
C SER A 151 -5.67 -14.98 4.90
N LEU A 152 -4.66 -15.09 4.04
CA LEU A 152 -3.47 -15.92 4.30
C LEU A 152 -2.60 -15.36 5.44
N LEU A 153 -2.50 -14.05 5.57
CA LEU A 153 -1.77 -13.40 6.66
C LEU A 153 -2.45 -13.63 8.02
N GLY A 154 -3.78 -13.65 8.03
CA GLY A 154 -4.56 -13.81 9.26
C GLY A 154 -4.71 -15.26 9.72
N ASP A 155 -4.40 -16.25 8.87
CA ASP A 155 -4.54 -17.66 9.19
C ASP A 155 -3.30 -18.46 8.78
N PRO A 156 -2.45 -18.86 9.74
CA PRO A 156 -1.24 -19.63 9.45
C PRO A 156 -1.51 -21.03 8.87
N HIS A 157 -2.76 -21.48 8.92
CA HIS A 157 -3.20 -22.79 8.38
C HIS A 157 -4.01 -22.67 7.09
N ALA A 158 -4.14 -21.46 6.53
CA ALA A 158 -4.86 -21.25 5.29
C ALA A 158 -4.20 -22.02 4.12
N GLU A 159 -5.00 -22.72 3.35
CA GLU A 159 -4.54 -23.45 2.17
C GLU A 159 -4.39 -22.50 0.97
N HIS A 160 -3.35 -22.75 0.16
CA HIS A 160 -3.18 -22.00 -1.09
C HIS A 160 -4.21 -22.41 -2.15
N PRO A 161 -4.70 -21.47 -2.99
CA PRO A 161 -5.53 -21.84 -4.13
C PRO A 161 -4.72 -22.75 -5.06
N GLY A 162 -5.25 -23.95 -5.31
CA GLY A 162 -4.59 -24.96 -6.15
C GLY A 162 -4.02 -26.16 -5.41
N SER A 163 -4.02 -26.20 -4.07
CA SER A 163 -3.62 -27.39 -3.30
C SER A 163 -4.65 -28.52 -3.30
N THR A 164 -5.82 -28.32 -3.90
CA THR A 164 -6.90 -29.31 -4.00
C THR A 164 -6.93 -30.07 -5.33
N ALA A 165 -5.92 -29.93 -6.19
CA ALA A 165 -5.76 -30.72 -7.41
C ALA A 165 -4.73 -31.84 -7.18
N GLY A 166 -5.16 -32.87 -6.47
CA GLY A 166 -4.48 -34.13 -6.33
C GLY A 166 -5.45 -35.26 -6.58
#